data_6fccbc4919368dc5ad4179e6f195c496
#
_entry.id   6fccbc4919368dc5ad4179e6f195c496
#
_cell.length_a   1.000
_cell.length_b   1.000
_cell.length_c   1.000
_cell.angle_alpha   90.00
_cell.angle_beta   90.00
_cell.angle_gamma   90.00
#
_symmetry.space_group_name_H-M   'P 1'
#
loop_
_entity.id
_entity.type
_entity.pdbx_description
1 polymer ?
#
loop_
_entity_poly.entity_id
_entity_poly.type
_entity_poly.pdbx_seq_one_letter_code
_entity_poly.pdbx_strand_id
1 'polypeptide(L)'
;FGSAEMVIAYSPNSPFFSELEKARLGKVPWYEVLSKPDLKFGRTDSELDPKGYYMIITAELANRYYNDSEIKQKILGEDRNPEQIFPEETLKTILEQGQLDAVAAYKHEAVARGLPYITLPLEINLSDPTFSSFYKTGSYILGKSGNRTEDQTAFGEPIYFSFTIPNTVENLNGAISFASFILSTNGKNILEEQGLNYIKPIIEGNKEKIPSALKNVLGEKELMH
;
A
#
# COMPACT_ATOMS: atom_id res chain seq x y z
N PHE A 1 -5.82 0.60 13.07
CA PHE A 1 -4.68 0.34 13.95
C PHE A 1 -3.34 0.33 13.22
N GLY A 2 -3.32 0.22 11.92
CA GLY A 2 -2.13 0.21 11.09
C GLY A 2 -2.39 0.74 9.69
N SER A 3 -1.34 1.11 8.97
CA SER A 3 -1.40 1.47 7.56
C SER A 3 -0.36 0.71 6.74
N ALA A 4 -0.70 0.45 5.48
CA ALA A 4 0.25 -0.03 4.49
C ALA A 4 0.93 1.15 3.81
N GLU A 5 2.15 0.89 3.32
CA GLU A 5 2.97 1.83 2.58
C GLU A 5 3.20 1.28 1.17
N MET A 6 2.86 2.07 0.14
CA MET A 6 3.23 1.75 -1.23
C MET A 6 4.73 1.92 -1.41
N VAL A 7 5.36 0.89 -1.94
CA VAL A 7 6.80 0.84 -2.24
C VAL A 7 7.02 0.24 -3.63
N ILE A 8 8.23 0.38 -4.14
CA ILE A 8 8.68 -0.33 -5.34
C ILE A 8 9.62 -1.45 -4.89
N ALA A 9 9.13 -2.69 -4.87
CA ALA A 9 9.97 -3.85 -4.64
C ALA A 9 10.72 -4.22 -5.93
N TYR A 10 11.94 -4.74 -5.82
CA TYR A 10 12.73 -5.08 -7.01
C TYR A 10 13.53 -6.36 -6.85
N SER A 11 13.85 -6.97 -8.00
CA SER A 11 14.60 -8.23 -8.04
C SER A 11 16.07 -8.01 -7.74
N PRO A 12 16.68 -8.80 -6.83
CA PRO A 12 18.13 -8.80 -6.66
C PRO A 12 18.88 -9.34 -7.90
N ASN A 13 18.16 -10.03 -8.80
CA ASN A 13 18.70 -10.60 -10.04
C ASN A 13 18.49 -9.69 -11.26
N SER A 14 17.90 -8.49 -11.08
CA SER A 14 17.68 -7.55 -12.17
C SER A 14 18.98 -7.02 -12.75
N PRO A 15 19.10 -6.86 -14.08
CA PRO A 15 20.21 -6.14 -14.69
C PRO A 15 20.26 -4.66 -14.26
N PHE A 16 19.14 -4.10 -13.79
CA PHE A 16 19.03 -2.75 -13.24
C PHE A 16 19.27 -2.68 -11.73
N PHE A 17 19.68 -3.77 -11.08
CA PHE A 17 19.86 -3.82 -9.62
C PHE A 17 20.71 -2.66 -9.08
N SER A 18 21.86 -2.35 -9.71
CA SER A 18 22.72 -1.24 -9.26
C SER A 18 22.04 0.12 -9.30
N GLU A 19 21.14 0.34 -10.25
CA GLU A 19 20.42 1.62 -10.40
C GLU A 19 19.24 1.70 -9.45
N LEU A 20 18.52 0.59 -9.26
CA LEU A 20 17.46 0.45 -8.26
C LEU A 20 18.03 0.64 -6.84
N GLU A 21 19.23 0.12 -6.54
CA GLU A 21 19.93 0.40 -5.29
C GLU A 21 20.31 1.89 -5.13
N LYS A 22 20.73 2.56 -6.20
CA LYS A 22 20.97 4.02 -6.15
C LYS A 22 19.68 4.77 -5.86
N ALA A 23 18.54 4.37 -6.44
CA ALA A 23 17.25 4.95 -6.16
C ALA A 23 16.81 4.69 -4.71
N ARG A 24 16.99 3.46 -4.20
CA ARG A 24 16.74 3.11 -2.80
C ARG A 24 17.53 3.98 -1.82
N LEU A 25 18.76 4.33 -2.17
CA LEU A 25 19.63 5.19 -1.37
C LEU A 25 19.40 6.71 -1.63
N GLY A 26 18.41 7.09 -2.42
CA GLY A 26 18.09 8.47 -2.75
C GLY A 26 19.16 9.18 -3.62
N LYS A 27 20.06 8.43 -4.28
CA LYS A 27 21.12 8.97 -5.12
C LYS A 27 20.66 9.34 -6.53
N VAL A 28 19.56 8.75 -6.99
CA VAL A 28 18.88 9.04 -8.25
C VAL A 28 17.38 8.99 -7.99
N PRO A 29 16.57 9.75 -8.73
CA PRO A 29 15.12 9.69 -8.63
C PRO A 29 14.59 8.30 -9.02
N TRP A 30 13.73 7.72 -8.18
CA TRP A 30 13.17 6.40 -8.41
C TRP A 30 12.38 6.32 -9.73
N TYR A 31 11.66 7.37 -10.06
CA TYR A 31 10.85 7.44 -11.27
C TYR A 31 11.70 7.50 -12.55
N GLU A 32 12.90 8.05 -12.51
CA GLU A 32 13.82 8.02 -13.65
C GLU A 32 14.33 6.61 -13.93
N VAL A 33 14.56 5.80 -12.85
CA VAL A 33 14.96 4.40 -13.02
C VAL A 33 13.81 3.58 -13.59
N LEU A 34 12.59 3.73 -13.06
CA LEU A 34 11.42 2.99 -13.54
C LEU A 34 10.99 3.38 -14.96
N SER A 35 11.36 4.58 -15.43
CA SER A 35 11.03 5.05 -16.78
C SER A 35 12.00 4.55 -17.86
N LYS A 36 12.97 3.73 -17.52
CA LYS A 36 13.94 3.20 -18.53
C LYS A 36 13.24 2.25 -19.49
N PRO A 37 13.52 2.35 -20.82
CA PRO A 37 12.78 1.60 -21.83
C PRO A 37 12.81 0.08 -21.67
N ASP A 38 13.93 -0.46 -21.15
CA ASP A 38 14.13 -1.92 -21.04
C ASP A 38 13.81 -2.45 -19.64
N LEU A 39 13.43 -1.59 -18.69
CA LEU A 39 13.07 -2.00 -17.35
C LEU A 39 11.66 -2.59 -17.34
N LYS A 40 11.54 -3.84 -16.90
CA LYS A 40 10.26 -4.55 -16.78
C LYS A 40 9.62 -4.27 -15.43
N PHE A 41 8.63 -3.36 -15.43
CA PHE A 41 7.84 -3.03 -14.26
C PHE A 41 6.52 -3.81 -14.23
N GLY A 42 6.17 -4.37 -13.08
CA GLY A 42 4.92 -5.13 -12.89
C GLY A 42 4.00 -4.52 -11.84
N ARG A 43 2.70 -4.71 -12.02
CA ARG A 43 1.64 -4.33 -11.06
C ARG A 43 0.42 -5.20 -11.25
N THR A 44 -0.49 -5.16 -10.30
CA THR A 44 -1.77 -5.86 -10.40
C THR A 44 -2.79 -5.08 -11.25
N ASP A 45 -3.86 -5.75 -11.68
CA ASP A 45 -4.95 -5.11 -12.42
C ASP A 45 -5.72 -4.14 -11.51
N SER A 46 -5.79 -2.88 -11.92
CA SER A 46 -6.47 -1.82 -11.19
C SER A 46 -7.99 -2.01 -11.05
N GLU A 47 -8.60 -2.86 -11.86
CA GLU A 47 -10.04 -3.18 -11.77
C GLU A 47 -10.33 -4.32 -10.79
N LEU A 48 -9.33 -5.16 -10.50
CA LEU A 48 -9.49 -6.36 -9.68
C LEU A 48 -8.82 -6.25 -8.31
N ASP A 49 -7.78 -5.43 -8.19
CA ASP A 49 -6.96 -5.30 -6.97
C ASP A 49 -6.72 -3.83 -6.61
N PRO A 50 -7.04 -3.42 -5.37
CA PRO A 50 -6.76 -2.06 -4.87
C PRO A 50 -5.31 -1.61 -5.07
N LYS A 51 -4.33 -2.48 -4.91
CA LYS A 51 -2.91 -2.15 -5.11
C LYS A 51 -2.64 -1.66 -6.54
N GLY A 52 -3.34 -2.21 -7.53
CA GLY A 52 -3.24 -1.80 -8.92
C GLY A 52 -3.63 -0.34 -9.13
N TYR A 53 -4.80 0.10 -8.62
CA TYR A 53 -5.19 1.50 -8.75
C TYR A 53 -4.43 2.42 -7.77
N TYR A 54 -4.00 1.94 -6.61
CA TYR A 54 -3.14 2.73 -5.72
C TYR A 54 -1.79 3.04 -6.36
N MET A 55 -1.23 2.14 -7.17
CA MET A 55 -0.01 2.47 -7.92
C MET A 55 -0.25 3.57 -8.96
N ILE A 56 -1.39 3.56 -9.64
CA ILE A 56 -1.77 4.62 -10.59
C ILE A 56 -1.92 5.96 -9.87
N ILE A 57 -2.61 5.96 -8.73
CA ILE A 57 -2.77 7.15 -7.88
C ILE A 57 -1.42 7.64 -7.36
N THR A 58 -0.55 6.75 -6.89
CA THR A 58 0.81 7.09 -6.44
C THR A 58 1.61 7.78 -7.54
N ALA A 59 1.54 7.28 -8.77
CA ALA A 59 2.22 7.89 -9.92
C ALA A 59 1.62 9.26 -10.29
N GLU A 60 0.30 9.43 -10.15
CA GLU A 60 -0.35 10.74 -10.33
C GLU A 60 0.04 11.74 -9.23
N LEU A 61 0.11 11.28 -7.97
CA LEU A 61 0.61 12.09 -6.86
C LEU A 61 2.07 12.47 -7.05
N ALA A 62 2.90 11.59 -7.64
CA ALA A 62 4.28 11.88 -7.97
C ALA A 62 4.40 13.00 -9.00
N ASN A 63 3.53 13.05 -10.03
CA ASN A 63 3.48 14.19 -10.95
C ASN A 63 3.35 15.52 -10.20
N ARG A 64 2.46 15.56 -9.20
CA ARG A 64 2.19 16.79 -8.42
C ARG A 64 3.34 17.11 -7.47
N TYR A 65 3.83 16.10 -6.76
CA TYR A 65 4.89 16.23 -5.76
C TYR A 65 6.21 16.72 -6.36
N TYR A 66 6.60 16.16 -7.50
CA TYR A 66 7.83 16.54 -8.20
C TYR A 66 7.64 17.67 -9.21
N ASN A 67 6.40 18.16 -9.38
CA ASN A 67 6.04 19.17 -10.39
C ASN A 67 6.50 18.79 -11.81
N ASP A 68 6.35 17.50 -12.17
CA ASP A 68 6.59 16.94 -13.50
C ASP A 68 5.38 16.11 -13.94
N SER A 69 4.60 16.63 -14.89
CA SER A 69 3.37 16.02 -15.38
C SER A 69 3.58 14.72 -16.18
N GLU A 70 4.82 14.37 -16.48
CA GLU A 70 5.13 13.23 -17.33
C GLU A 70 5.52 11.95 -16.56
N ILE A 71 5.76 12.02 -15.24
CA ILE A 71 6.23 10.88 -14.44
C ILE A 71 5.29 9.68 -14.58
N LYS A 72 3.98 9.88 -14.38
CA LYS A 72 2.98 8.82 -14.52
C LYS A 72 3.03 8.18 -15.91
N GLN A 73 3.05 9.00 -16.96
CA GLN A 73 3.09 8.52 -18.34
C GLN A 73 4.39 7.75 -18.63
N LYS A 74 5.53 8.24 -18.15
CA LYS A 74 6.83 7.60 -18.35
C LYS A 74 6.93 6.24 -17.66
N ILE A 75 6.35 6.10 -16.44
CA ILE A 75 6.40 4.84 -15.68
C ILE A 75 5.37 3.84 -16.17
N LEU A 76 4.12 4.28 -16.35
CA LEU A 76 2.98 3.37 -16.57
C LEU A 76 2.59 3.26 -18.05
N GLY A 77 2.93 4.27 -18.87
CA GLY A 77 2.38 4.40 -20.22
C GLY A 77 0.88 4.68 -20.15
N GLU A 78 0.07 3.64 -20.09
CA GLU A 78 -1.37 3.71 -19.92
C GLU A 78 -1.80 3.17 -18.54
N ASP A 79 -2.95 3.63 -18.04
CA ASP A 79 -3.50 3.15 -16.77
C ASP A 79 -3.75 1.62 -16.78
N ARG A 80 -4.02 1.05 -17.94
CA ARG A 80 -4.19 -0.39 -18.16
C ARG A 80 -3.19 -0.95 -19.19
N ASN A 81 -1.93 -0.66 -19.00
CA ASN A 81 -0.85 -1.22 -19.82
C ASN A 81 -0.77 -2.74 -19.63
N PRO A 82 -1.14 -3.56 -20.65
CA PRO A 82 -1.18 -5.01 -20.49
C PRO A 82 0.19 -5.66 -20.28
N GLU A 83 1.28 -4.97 -20.65
CA GLU A 83 2.65 -5.45 -20.43
C GLU A 83 3.07 -5.36 -18.95
N GLN A 84 2.34 -4.57 -18.16
CA GLN A 84 2.64 -4.38 -16.73
C GLN A 84 1.66 -5.10 -15.80
N ILE A 85 0.57 -5.67 -16.32
CA ILE A 85 -0.51 -6.25 -15.50
C ILE A 85 -0.29 -7.75 -15.33
N PHE A 86 -0.15 -8.18 -14.07
CA PHE A 86 0.04 -9.57 -13.69
C PHE A 86 -0.91 -9.96 -12.55
N PRO A 87 -1.33 -11.24 -12.47
CA PRO A 87 -2.09 -11.72 -11.33
C PRO A 87 -1.31 -11.55 -10.02
N GLU A 88 -2.01 -11.18 -8.94
CA GLU A 88 -1.43 -10.97 -7.61
C GLU A 88 -0.60 -12.16 -7.13
N GLU A 89 -1.14 -13.38 -7.34
CA GLU A 89 -0.52 -14.62 -6.86
C GLU A 89 0.82 -14.91 -7.53
N THR A 90 1.00 -14.46 -8.77
CA THR A 90 2.22 -14.74 -9.56
C THR A 90 3.22 -13.60 -9.54
N LEU A 91 2.76 -12.37 -9.36
CA LEU A 91 3.57 -11.15 -9.51
C LEU A 91 4.88 -11.21 -8.71
N LYS A 92 4.80 -11.63 -7.45
CA LYS A 92 5.97 -11.72 -6.56
C LYS A 92 6.92 -12.84 -6.97
N THR A 93 6.37 -13.96 -7.43
CA THR A 93 7.18 -15.11 -7.87
C THR A 93 7.98 -14.79 -9.13
N ILE A 94 7.37 -14.12 -10.11
CA ILE A 94 8.06 -13.74 -11.34
C ILE A 94 9.11 -12.64 -11.10
N LEU A 95 8.90 -11.78 -10.08
CA LEU A 95 9.92 -10.84 -9.60
C LEU A 95 11.13 -11.58 -9.00
N GLU A 96 10.89 -12.52 -8.08
CA GLU A 96 11.94 -13.34 -7.45
C GLU A 96 12.75 -14.12 -8.47
N GLN A 97 12.10 -14.59 -9.55
CA GLN A 97 12.76 -15.28 -10.68
C GLN A 97 13.53 -14.34 -11.63
N GLY A 98 13.46 -13.02 -11.41
CA GLY A 98 14.13 -12.03 -12.26
C GLY A 98 13.49 -11.85 -13.64
N GLN A 99 12.23 -12.28 -13.83
CA GLN A 99 11.48 -12.06 -15.05
C GLN A 99 10.90 -10.64 -15.11
N LEU A 100 10.71 -10.00 -13.96
CA LEU A 100 10.47 -8.58 -13.77
C LEU A 100 11.63 -7.96 -13.00
N ASP A 101 11.90 -6.69 -13.25
CA ASP A 101 12.95 -5.93 -12.58
C ASP A 101 12.44 -5.28 -11.30
N ALA A 102 11.22 -4.76 -11.35
CA ALA A 102 10.57 -4.09 -10.23
C ALA A 102 9.05 -4.27 -10.28
N VAL A 103 8.38 -4.14 -9.13
CA VAL A 103 6.92 -4.24 -9.01
C VAL A 103 6.37 -3.23 -8.01
N ALA A 104 5.12 -2.82 -8.23
CA ALA A 104 4.33 -2.14 -7.21
C ALA A 104 4.01 -3.13 -6.08
N ALA A 105 4.31 -2.78 -4.84
CA ALA A 105 4.09 -3.63 -3.68
C ALA A 105 3.71 -2.81 -2.45
N TYR A 106 3.15 -3.48 -1.44
CA TYR A 106 3.13 -2.93 -0.10
C TYR A 106 4.43 -3.31 0.62
N LYS A 107 4.93 -2.43 1.49
CA LYS A 107 6.18 -2.63 2.23
C LYS A 107 6.19 -3.95 3.01
N HIS A 108 5.09 -4.29 3.69
CA HIS A 108 4.99 -5.54 4.44
C HIS A 108 5.12 -6.78 3.55
N GLU A 109 4.69 -6.71 2.29
CA GLU A 109 4.86 -7.80 1.33
C GLU A 109 6.34 -7.97 0.93
N ALA A 110 7.05 -6.86 0.71
CA ALA A 110 8.48 -6.90 0.41
C ALA A 110 9.29 -7.42 1.61
N VAL A 111 8.99 -6.93 2.83
CA VAL A 111 9.63 -7.38 4.07
C VAL A 111 9.42 -8.88 4.30
N ALA A 112 8.18 -9.37 4.18
CA ALA A 112 7.84 -10.78 4.40
C ALA A 112 8.58 -11.74 3.44
N ARG A 113 9.02 -11.26 2.28
CA ARG A 113 9.76 -12.03 1.28
C ARG A 113 11.24 -11.74 1.24
N GLY A 114 11.74 -10.84 2.10
CA GLY A 114 13.14 -10.41 2.09
C GLY A 114 13.56 -9.71 0.80
N LEU A 115 12.61 -9.11 0.07
CA LEU A 115 12.89 -8.38 -1.16
C LEU A 115 13.39 -6.97 -0.86
N PRO A 116 14.39 -6.47 -1.58
CA PRO A 116 14.77 -5.07 -1.50
C PRO A 116 13.65 -4.19 -2.08
N TYR A 117 13.49 -2.99 -1.52
CA TYR A 117 12.47 -2.05 -1.97
C TYR A 117 12.93 -0.60 -1.87
N ILE A 118 12.35 0.25 -2.70
CA ILE A 118 12.49 1.71 -2.67
C ILE A 118 11.32 2.27 -1.89
N THR A 119 11.60 2.97 -0.80
CA THR A 119 10.61 3.76 -0.05
C THR A 119 10.28 5.02 -0.82
N LEU A 120 8.99 5.30 -0.98
CA LEU A 120 8.51 6.52 -1.62
C LEU A 120 8.29 7.63 -0.57
N PRO A 121 8.32 8.92 -0.96
CA PRO A 121 7.96 10.02 -0.06
C PRO A 121 6.60 9.82 0.61
N LEU A 122 6.47 10.27 1.87
CA LEU A 122 5.22 10.13 2.65
C LEU A 122 4.02 10.78 1.95
N GLU A 123 4.26 11.85 1.19
CA GLU A 123 3.25 12.57 0.43
C GLU A 123 2.61 11.75 -0.70
N ILE A 124 3.25 10.65 -1.12
CA ILE A 124 2.76 9.86 -2.26
C ILE A 124 2.60 8.37 -1.97
N ASN A 125 3.09 7.86 -0.84
CA ASN A 125 3.11 6.42 -0.53
C ASN A 125 1.82 5.90 0.14
N LEU A 126 0.84 6.75 0.37
CA LEU A 126 -0.49 6.44 0.92
C LEU A 126 -0.46 5.82 2.34
N SER A 127 0.56 6.08 3.15
CA SER A 127 0.67 5.48 4.49
C SER A 127 0.28 6.40 5.63
N ASP A 128 0.41 7.71 5.47
CA ASP A 128 0.28 8.69 6.56
C ASP A 128 -1.03 9.47 6.49
N PRO A 129 -1.92 9.33 7.50
CA PRO A 129 -3.19 10.07 7.56
C PRO A 129 -3.05 11.59 7.49
N THR A 130 -1.90 12.16 7.88
CA THR A 130 -1.68 13.61 7.84
C THR A 130 -1.66 14.16 6.41
N PHE A 131 -1.35 13.32 5.42
CA PHE A 131 -1.36 13.65 4.00
C PHE A 131 -2.68 13.32 3.28
N SER A 132 -3.75 12.95 4.00
CA SER A 132 -5.03 12.55 3.39
C SER A 132 -5.58 13.58 2.41
N SER A 133 -5.43 14.89 2.70
CA SER A 133 -5.87 15.95 1.80
C SER A 133 -5.08 16.00 0.49
N PHE A 134 -3.77 15.71 0.55
CA PHE A 134 -2.94 15.62 -0.64
C PHE A 134 -3.23 14.33 -1.42
N TYR A 135 -3.39 13.19 -0.75
CA TYR A 135 -3.75 11.92 -1.39
C TYR A 135 -5.04 12.02 -2.20
N LYS A 136 -6.07 12.68 -1.68
CA LYS A 136 -7.36 12.89 -2.37
C LYS A 136 -7.25 13.67 -3.68
N THR A 137 -6.12 14.33 -3.95
CA THR A 137 -5.90 14.99 -5.24
C THR A 137 -5.59 14.01 -6.36
N GLY A 138 -5.14 12.79 -6.04
CA GLY A 138 -4.99 11.69 -7.00
C GLY A 138 -6.26 10.84 -7.05
N SER A 139 -6.62 10.33 -8.23
CA SER A 139 -7.81 9.52 -8.43
C SER A 139 -7.67 8.53 -9.58
N TYR A 140 -8.50 7.48 -9.56
CA TYR A 140 -8.66 6.52 -10.64
C TYR A 140 -10.14 6.21 -10.86
N ILE A 141 -10.58 6.11 -12.14
CA ILE A 141 -11.96 5.74 -12.46
C ILE A 141 -12.03 4.23 -12.69
N LEU A 142 -12.65 3.52 -11.76
CA LEU A 142 -12.98 2.10 -11.87
C LEU A 142 -14.16 1.91 -12.82
N GLY A 143 -14.20 0.81 -13.56
CA GLY A 143 -15.32 0.48 -14.43
C GLY A 143 -15.11 0.78 -15.91
N LYS A 144 -14.04 1.51 -16.28
CA LYS A 144 -13.72 1.79 -17.70
C LYS A 144 -13.55 0.55 -18.57
N SER A 145 -13.35 -0.62 -17.97
CA SER A 145 -13.22 -1.90 -18.67
C SER A 145 -14.53 -2.55 -19.07
N GLY A 146 -15.69 -1.95 -18.70
CA GLY A 146 -17.01 -2.51 -18.96
C GLY A 146 -17.43 -3.66 -18.02
N ASN A 147 -16.62 -4.00 -17.01
CA ASN A 147 -16.92 -5.05 -16.04
C ASN A 147 -17.81 -4.58 -14.88
N ARG A 148 -18.07 -3.28 -14.77
CA ARG A 148 -18.97 -2.68 -13.77
C ARG A 148 -20.13 -1.98 -14.47
N THR A 149 -21.28 -1.96 -13.80
CA THR A 149 -22.50 -1.31 -14.30
C THR A 149 -22.44 0.22 -14.19
N GLU A 150 -21.59 0.75 -13.31
CA GLU A 150 -21.39 2.17 -13.09
C GLU A 150 -19.91 2.49 -12.84
N ASP A 151 -19.46 3.63 -13.35
CA ASP A 151 -18.12 4.15 -13.07
C ASP A 151 -18.06 4.61 -11.61
N GLN A 152 -17.03 4.16 -10.89
CA GLN A 152 -16.76 4.58 -9.53
C GLN A 152 -15.38 5.24 -9.47
N THR A 153 -15.29 6.44 -8.89
CA THR A 153 -14.00 7.09 -8.69
C THR A 153 -13.38 6.64 -7.37
N ALA A 154 -12.22 6.00 -7.45
CA ALA A 154 -11.35 5.77 -6.31
C ALA A 154 -10.43 6.99 -6.13
N PHE A 155 -10.39 7.54 -4.93
CA PHE A 155 -9.47 8.61 -4.57
C PHE A 155 -8.30 8.07 -3.77
N GLY A 156 -7.17 8.78 -3.80
CA GLY A 156 -6.06 8.48 -2.93
C GLY A 156 -6.46 8.71 -1.46
N GLU A 157 -6.13 7.74 -0.64
CA GLU A 157 -6.40 7.75 0.80
C GLU A 157 -5.35 6.92 1.53
N PRO A 158 -5.19 7.09 2.85
CA PRO A 158 -4.33 6.21 3.62
C PRO A 158 -4.84 4.76 3.57
N ILE A 159 -3.95 3.82 3.31
CA ILE A 159 -4.28 2.40 3.20
C ILE A 159 -4.32 1.81 4.60
N TYR A 160 -5.52 1.68 5.18
CA TYR A 160 -5.68 1.23 6.55
C TYR A 160 -5.78 -0.29 6.70
N PHE A 161 -5.20 -0.80 7.78
CA PHE A 161 -5.52 -2.10 8.33
C PHE A 161 -6.53 -1.93 9.47
N SER A 162 -7.63 -2.63 9.36
CA SER A 162 -8.69 -2.62 10.35
C SER A 162 -9.10 -4.04 10.75
N PHE A 163 -9.72 -4.19 11.90
CA PHE A 163 -10.36 -5.43 12.31
C PHE A 163 -11.70 -5.15 12.94
N THR A 164 -12.55 -6.16 12.94
CA THR A 164 -13.82 -6.20 13.67
C THR A 164 -14.00 -7.56 14.31
N ILE A 165 -14.79 -7.62 15.38
CA ILE A 165 -15.24 -8.87 15.98
C ILE A 165 -16.67 -9.12 15.51
N PRO A 166 -16.93 -10.13 14.66
CA PRO A 166 -18.27 -10.39 14.15
C PRO A 166 -19.19 -10.92 15.25
N ASN A 167 -20.50 -10.66 15.11
CA ASN A 167 -21.50 -11.14 16.07
C ASN A 167 -21.61 -12.69 16.12
N THR A 168 -21.08 -13.37 15.09
CA THR A 168 -21.08 -14.84 14.96
C THR A 168 -19.83 -15.49 15.54
N VAL A 169 -18.96 -14.72 16.24
CA VAL A 169 -17.74 -15.28 16.83
C VAL A 169 -18.08 -16.32 17.89
N GLU A 170 -17.53 -17.52 17.77
CA GLU A 170 -17.76 -18.61 18.75
C GLU A 170 -16.97 -18.41 20.03
N ASN A 171 -15.74 -17.88 19.94
CA ASN A 171 -14.88 -17.60 21.08
C ASN A 171 -14.64 -16.10 21.25
N LEU A 172 -15.61 -15.41 21.85
CA LEU A 172 -15.52 -13.97 22.06
C LEU A 172 -14.32 -13.56 22.93
N ASN A 173 -14.02 -14.32 23.99
CA ASN A 173 -12.89 -14.01 24.86
C ASN A 173 -11.54 -14.15 24.13
N GLY A 174 -11.39 -15.17 23.29
CA GLY A 174 -10.23 -15.35 22.44
C GLY A 174 -10.07 -14.19 21.43
N ALA A 175 -11.17 -13.78 20.79
CA ALA A 175 -11.16 -12.65 19.86
C ALA A 175 -10.77 -11.32 20.55
N ILE A 176 -11.31 -11.05 21.73
CA ILE A 176 -10.96 -9.88 22.54
C ILE A 176 -9.49 -9.92 22.95
N SER A 177 -8.98 -11.07 23.39
CA SER A 177 -7.57 -11.24 23.76
C SER A 177 -6.64 -11.00 22.59
N PHE A 178 -6.98 -11.52 21.41
CA PHE A 178 -6.21 -11.30 20.18
C PHE A 178 -6.23 -9.83 19.75
N ALA A 179 -7.40 -9.17 19.75
CA ALA A 179 -7.51 -7.75 19.46
C ALA A 179 -6.71 -6.89 20.45
N SER A 180 -6.76 -7.23 21.75
CA SER A 180 -5.95 -6.56 22.78
C SER A 180 -4.46 -6.75 22.55
N PHE A 181 -4.04 -7.93 22.11
CA PHE A 181 -2.64 -8.21 21.77
C PHE A 181 -2.17 -7.37 20.58
N ILE A 182 -2.94 -7.31 19.48
CA ILE A 182 -2.62 -6.47 18.31
C ILE A 182 -2.41 -5.01 18.73
N LEU A 183 -3.24 -4.48 19.62
CA LEU A 183 -3.18 -3.10 20.08
C LEU A 183 -2.13 -2.86 21.18
N SER A 184 -1.51 -3.91 21.71
CA SER A 184 -0.45 -3.79 22.73
C SER A 184 0.88 -3.35 22.13
N THR A 185 1.82 -2.91 23.00
CA THR A 185 3.20 -2.60 22.58
C THR A 185 3.88 -3.77 21.87
N ASN A 186 3.66 -5.02 22.33
CA ASN A 186 4.23 -6.20 21.69
C ASN A 186 3.65 -6.42 20.28
N GLY A 187 2.32 -6.32 20.15
CA GLY A 187 1.65 -6.42 18.85
C GLY A 187 2.14 -5.34 17.88
N LYS A 188 2.22 -4.09 18.35
CA LYS A 188 2.77 -2.98 17.59
C LYS A 188 4.19 -3.29 17.06
N ASN A 189 5.11 -3.70 17.93
CA ASN A 189 6.48 -3.99 17.56
C ASN A 189 6.54 -5.09 16.47
N ILE A 190 5.77 -6.16 16.63
CA ILE A 190 5.70 -7.24 15.63
C ILE A 190 5.19 -6.71 14.28
N LEU A 191 4.14 -5.88 14.28
CA LEU A 191 3.58 -5.31 13.05
C LEU A 191 4.61 -4.40 12.35
N GLU A 192 5.32 -3.55 13.10
CA GLU A 192 6.37 -2.68 12.57
C GLU A 192 7.56 -3.48 12.02
N GLU A 193 7.99 -4.55 12.70
CA GLU A 193 9.02 -5.48 12.20
C GLU A 193 8.61 -6.16 10.89
N GLN A 194 7.31 -6.40 10.69
CA GLN A 194 6.77 -6.96 9.47
C GLN A 194 6.45 -5.89 8.40
N GLY A 195 6.88 -4.65 8.59
CA GLY A 195 6.77 -3.59 7.58
C GLY A 195 5.41 -2.87 7.53
N LEU A 196 4.56 -3.06 8.52
CA LEU A 196 3.34 -2.28 8.71
C LEU A 196 3.66 -1.02 9.51
N ASN A 197 3.03 0.10 9.17
CA ASN A 197 3.12 1.29 9.99
C ASN A 197 2.02 1.24 11.06
N TYR A 198 2.38 1.22 12.34
CA TYR A 198 1.39 1.35 13.40
C TYR A 198 0.90 2.79 13.45
N ILE A 199 -0.41 2.97 13.46
CA ILE A 199 -1.06 4.27 13.64
C ILE A 199 -1.92 4.24 14.90
N LYS A 200 -2.19 5.43 15.46
CA LYS A 200 -3.15 5.55 16.54
C LYS A 200 -4.50 4.96 16.08
N PRO A 201 -5.10 4.04 16.85
CA PRO A 201 -6.34 3.38 16.43
C PRO A 201 -7.45 4.38 16.11
N ILE A 202 -8.05 4.24 14.94
CA ILE A 202 -9.23 4.99 14.51
C ILE A 202 -10.43 4.07 14.72
N ILE A 203 -11.44 4.57 15.41
CA ILE A 203 -12.64 3.80 15.75
C ILE A 203 -13.79 4.25 14.85
N GLU A 204 -14.30 3.31 14.08
CA GLU A 204 -15.46 3.52 13.22
C GLU A 204 -16.66 2.72 13.74
N GLY A 205 -17.87 3.25 13.52
CA GLY A 205 -19.12 2.61 13.91
C GLY A 205 -19.56 2.88 15.36
N ASN A 206 -20.34 1.94 15.96
CA ASN A 206 -20.92 2.15 17.28
C ASN A 206 -19.93 1.83 18.40
N LYS A 207 -19.38 2.85 19.01
CA LYS A 207 -18.40 2.77 20.11
C LYS A 207 -18.95 2.10 21.38
N GLU A 208 -20.28 2.13 21.58
CA GLU A 208 -20.89 1.45 22.76
C GLU A 208 -20.75 -0.07 22.70
N LYS A 209 -20.68 -0.62 21.48
CA LYS A 209 -20.50 -2.07 21.25
C LYS A 209 -19.08 -2.56 21.47
N ILE A 210 -18.12 -1.67 21.72
CA ILE A 210 -16.75 -2.07 21.97
C ILE A 210 -16.69 -2.79 23.32
N PRO A 211 -16.15 -4.02 23.40
CA PRO A 211 -15.94 -4.73 24.66
C PRO A 211 -15.15 -3.89 25.67
N SER A 212 -15.56 -3.93 26.96
CA SER A 212 -14.93 -3.11 28.00
C SER A 212 -13.43 -3.34 28.13
N ALA A 213 -12.97 -4.59 27.92
CA ALA A 213 -11.55 -4.93 27.94
C ALA A 213 -10.76 -4.20 26.84
N LEU A 214 -11.35 -4.01 25.64
CA LEU A 214 -10.71 -3.24 24.55
C LEU A 214 -10.77 -1.74 24.82
N LYS A 215 -11.81 -1.23 25.47
CA LYS A 215 -11.87 0.18 25.88
C LYS A 215 -10.70 0.58 26.75
N ASN A 216 -10.29 -0.31 27.67
CA ASN A 216 -9.14 -0.08 28.53
C ASN A 216 -7.80 0.00 27.77
N VAL A 217 -7.65 -0.79 26.69
CA VAL A 217 -6.44 -0.78 25.84
C VAL A 217 -6.42 0.45 24.92
N LEU A 218 -7.57 0.85 24.41
CA LEU A 218 -7.70 2.02 23.53
C LEU A 218 -7.49 3.36 24.25
N GLY A 219 -7.81 3.41 25.55
CA GLY A 219 -7.77 4.64 26.35
C GLY A 219 -9.03 5.50 26.20
N GLU A 220 -9.33 6.30 27.23
CA GLU A 220 -10.55 7.14 27.25
C GLU A 220 -10.55 8.22 26.16
N LYS A 221 -9.38 8.74 25.78
CA LYS A 221 -9.27 9.81 24.78
C LYS A 221 -9.66 9.37 23.36
N GLU A 222 -9.41 8.12 23.00
CA GLU A 222 -9.80 7.56 21.69
C GLU A 222 -11.30 7.26 21.57
N LEU A 223 -11.98 7.17 22.71
CA LEU A 223 -13.43 6.89 22.76
C LEU A 223 -14.28 8.18 22.68
N MET A 224 -13.68 9.35 22.92
CA MET A 224 -14.41 10.63 22.97
C MET A 224 -14.44 11.41 21.62
N HIS A 225 -13.78 10.95 20.60
CA HIS A 225 -13.77 11.52 19.25
C HIS A 225 -14.36 10.50 18.28
#